data_a72ebdfd2ce2fd29c097f489e9905672
#
_entry.id   a72ebdfd2ce2fd29c097f489e9905672
#
_cell.length_a   1.000
_cell.length_b   1.000
_cell.length_c   1.000
_cell.angle_alpha   90.00
_cell.angle_beta   90.00
_cell.angle_gamma   90.00
#
_symmetry.space_group_name_H-M   'P 1'
#
loop_
_entity.id
_entity.type
_entity.pdbx_description
1 polymer ?
#
loop_
_entity_poly.entity_id
_entity_poly.type
_entity_poly.pdbx_seq_one_letter_code
_entity_poly.pdbx_strand_id
1 'polypeptide(L)'
;MMKKHIFISSVQSEFAEERKRLADYIRQDALFSRYFEPFLFEEQPAQDVSAQVAYLEQAAKSEVYLLLVGERYGYQDAEGVSPTEREYDTATSNHAYRIAFFKSVPKREDKEDAFRQKIDHDVIRNVFSSYEELQSGVYASLVEYMTTHLILRQGPFDATVHPDARLEDLDKDKIRRFVSLAREKRQFPLQYSEEDIPHILNSLHLMTDDSKLKNAALLLFAKDVQKWFVSATIKCAQFYGTKMQKPIASLQIYGGSVFEQVDMAVSFVMSRIDQRVGERTHSAEVDVTPELPAQAVTEAIVNAVVHRDYTNTGSVQVMLFKDRLEIWNPGRLPHGMTIEKLNSRHNSQPVNPVLANPVYLTGYIEQMGTGTTDIIEQCESYGLRKPEFIQDDDFLTILWRPKKDDVDNTTDQVTDYVTDHVTGNVAGNVAGNVTGNVKRLILSIGGETLTRDEIMQKLGLKGSGNFRATYLYPAIEQGYVSRLYPDSAKRPDQAYYLTKKGLELLTTLNNHKSGNKISTQ
;
A
#
# COMPACT_ATOMS: atom_id res chain seq x y z
N MET A 1 6.41 4.52 -16.62
CA MET A 1 7.84 4.43 -16.30
C MET A 1 8.59 5.20 -17.38
N MET A 2 9.52 6.10 -17.05
CA MET A 2 10.35 6.73 -18.07
C MET A 2 11.28 5.67 -18.69
N LYS A 3 11.40 5.68 -20.01
CA LYS A 3 12.32 4.77 -20.72
C LYS A 3 13.75 5.16 -20.40
N LYS A 4 14.65 4.17 -20.35
CA LYS A 4 16.09 4.34 -20.18
C LYS A 4 16.74 4.69 -21.52
N HIS A 5 17.60 5.69 -21.51
CA HIS A 5 18.29 6.11 -22.73
C HIS A 5 19.49 5.21 -23.02
N ILE A 6 19.53 4.64 -24.23
CA ILE A 6 20.69 3.91 -24.75
C ILE A 6 21.39 4.79 -25.77
N PHE A 7 22.62 5.19 -25.49
CA PHE A 7 23.46 5.88 -26.47
C PHE A 7 24.29 4.85 -27.26
N ILE A 8 24.08 4.78 -28.58
CA ILE A 8 24.81 3.86 -29.46
C ILE A 8 25.98 4.61 -30.10
N SER A 9 27.20 4.30 -29.67
CA SER A 9 28.46 4.93 -30.07
C SER A 9 29.29 4.02 -30.96
N SER A 10 29.89 4.58 -31.99
CA SER A 10 30.85 3.91 -32.86
C SER A 10 31.43 4.89 -33.86
N VAL A 11 32.43 4.46 -34.60
CA VAL A 11 32.87 5.17 -35.81
C VAL A 11 31.78 5.08 -36.89
N GLN A 12 31.11 6.20 -37.13
CA GLN A 12 29.88 6.26 -37.96
C GLN A 12 30.13 5.72 -39.39
N SER A 13 31.28 6.04 -40.00
CA SER A 13 31.59 5.58 -41.35
C SER A 13 31.78 4.07 -41.49
N GLU A 14 31.98 3.35 -40.36
CA GLU A 14 32.14 1.90 -40.33
C GLU A 14 30.86 1.16 -39.93
N PHE A 15 30.01 1.77 -39.07
CA PHE A 15 28.87 1.09 -38.44
C PHE A 15 27.52 1.78 -38.69
N ALA A 16 27.39 2.59 -39.75
CA ALA A 16 26.14 3.32 -39.98
C ALA A 16 24.92 2.41 -40.12
N GLU A 17 25.08 1.26 -40.79
CA GLU A 17 23.98 0.29 -40.96
C GLU A 17 23.69 -0.49 -39.68
N GLU A 18 24.72 -1.00 -39.00
CA GLU A 18 24.57 -1.76 -37.75
C GLU A 18 23.91 -0.91 -36.67
N ARG A 19 24.28 0.37 -36.51
CA ARG A 19 23.69 1.31 -35.56
C ARG A 19 22.21 1.49 -35.82
N LYS A 20 21.82 1.76 -37.07
CA LYS A 20 20.41 1.95 -37.44
C LYS A 20 19.59 0.68 -37.18
N ARG A 21 20.09 -0.47 -37.65
CA ARG A 21 19.42 -1.77 -37.45
C ARG A 21 19.26 -2.10 -35.97
N LEU A 22 20.24 -1.81 -35.10
CA LEU A 22 20.14 -2.01 -33.65
C LEU A 22 19.09 -1.07 -33.01
N ALA A 23 19.08 0.21 -33.39
CA ALA A 23 18.08 1.14 -32.90
C ALA A 23 16.67 0.71 -33.30
N ASP A 24 16.46 0.33 -34.55
CA ASP A 24 15.18 -0.17 -35.04
C ASP A 24 14.78 -1.47 -34.32
N TYR A 25 15.73 -2.38 -34.09
CA TYR A 25 15.51 -3.60 -33.33
C TYR A 25 15.03 -3.30 -31.91
N ILE A 26 15.72 -2.42 -31.17
CA ILE A 26 15.34 -2.05 -29.80
C ILE A 26 13.94 -1.40 -29.76
N ARG A 27 13.61 -0.56 -30.75
CA ARG A 27 12.30 0.11 -30.84
C ARG A 27 11.15 -0.84 -31.19
N GLN A 28 11.43 -1.90 -31.96
CA GLN A 28 10.43 -2.86 -32.44
C GLN A 28 10.26 -4.08 -31.54
N ASP A 29 11.27 -4.42 -30.74
CA ASP A 29 11.19 -5.55 -29.82
C ASP A 29 10.12 -5.31 -28.74
N ALA A 30 9.25 -6.31 -28.52
CA ALA A 30 8.08 -6.20 -27.63
C ALA A 30 8.46 -5.92 -26.16
N LEU A 31 9.66 -6.34 -25.72
CA LEU A 31 10.16 -6.11 -24.38
C LEU A 31 10.95 -4.79 -24.32
N PHE A 32 11.96 -4.63 -25.18
CA PHE A 32 12.87 -3.49 -25.10
C PHE A 32 12.20 -2.17 -25.40
N SER A 33 11.25 -2.11 -26.34
CA SER A 33 10.50 -0.90 -26.65
C SER A 33 9.75 -0.28 -25.47
N ARG A 34 9.47 -1.07 -24.43
CA ARG A 34 8.80 -0.61 -23.19
C ARG A 34 9.74 0.08 -22.22
N TYR A 35 11.02 -0.33 -22.21
CA TYR A 35 11.98 0.06 -21.18
C TYR A 35 13.12 0.94 -21.70
N PHE A 36 13.41 0.88 -23.00
CA PHE A 36 14.54 1.56 -23.61
C PHE A 36 14.13 2.52 -24.73
N GLU A 37 14.92 3.59 -24.88
CA GLU A 37 14.85 4.52 -26.00
C GLU A 37 16.26 4.68 -26.57
N PRO A 38 16.57 4.09 -27.76
CA PRO A 38 17.86 4.23 -28.38
C PRO A 38 18.03 5.62 -28.98
N PHE A 39 19.19 6.22 -28.75
CA PHE A 39 19.58 7.50 -29.29
C PHE A 39 20.64 7.30 -30.40
N LEU A 40 20.31 7.85 -31.56
CA LEU A 40 21.23 7.99 -32.69
C LEU A 40 21.38 9.47 -33.03
N PHE A 41 22.59 9.95 -33.09
CA PHE A 41 22.85 11.36 -33.39
C PHE A 41 22.35 11.76 -34.79
N GLU A 42 22.53 10.89 -35.78
CA GLU A 42 22.12 11.10 -37.17
C GLU A 42 20.60 11.27 -37.36
N GLU A 43 19.81 10.95 -36.37
CA GLU A 43 18.35 11.16 -36.37
C GLU A 43 17.95 12.51 -35.77
N GLN A 44 18.89 13.29 -35.23
CA GLN A 44 18.58 14.54 -34.59
C GLN A 44 18.32 15.65 -35.60
N PRO A 45 17.34 16.54 -35.33
CA PRO A 45 17.15 17.72 -36.15
C PRO A 45 18.36 18.65 -36.07
N ALA A 46 18.59 19.46 -37.11
CA ALA A 46 19.66 20.46 -37.10
C ALA A 46 19.47 21.44 -35.93
N GLN A 47 20.52 21.68 -35.17
CA GLN A 47 20.52 22.54 -33.98
C GLN A 47 21.69 23.52 -34.02
N ASP A 48 21.52 24.68 -33.39
CA ASP A 48 22.56 25.70 -33.26
C ASP A 48 23.50 25.37 -32.07
N VAL A 49 24.08 24.18 -32.09
CA VAL A 49 25.02 23.66 -31.09
C VAL A 49 26.12 22.91 -31.82
N SER A 50 27.37 22.96 -31.34
CA SER A 50 28.43 22.17 -31.95
C SER A 50 28.14 20.66 -31.78
N ALA A 51 28.40 19.89 -32.84
CA ALA A 51 28.17 18.44 -32.81
C ALA A 51 28.86 17.79 -31.60
N GLN A 52 30.10 18.18 -31.30
CA GLN A 52 30.86 17.64 -30.17
C GLN A 52 30.17 17.84 -28.81
N VAL A 53 29.65 19.05 -28.56
CA VAL A 53 28.92 19.33 -27.30
C VAL A 53 27.64 18.48 -27.20
N ALA A 54 26.91 18.38 -28.31
CA ALA A 54 25.67 17.59 -28.33
C ALA A 54 25.93 16.07 -28.10
N TYR A 55 26.99 15.50 -28.68
CA TYR A 55 27.36 14.09 -28.42
C TYR A 55 27.71 13.85 -26.96
N LEU A 56 28.58 14.67 -26.39
CA LEU A 56 29.02 14.50 -25.00
C LEU A 56 27.87 14.67 -24.00
N GLU A 57 26.95 15.61 -24.24
CA GLU A 57 25.76 15.76 -23.41
C GLU A 57 24.87 14.52 -23.44
N GLN A 58 24.69 13.90 -24.59
CA GLN A 58 23.86 12.69 -24.69
C GLN A 58 24.55 11.47 -24.09
N ALA A 59 25.85 11.32 -24.29
CA ALA A 59 26.66 10.29 -23.62
C ALA A 59 26.59 10.43 -22.09
N ALA A 60 26.65 11.68 -21.57
CA ALA A 60 26.54 11.97 -20.14
C ALA A 60 25.15 11.67 -19.55
N LYS A 61 24.08 11.82 -20.35
CA LYS A 61 22.69 11.59 -19.91
C LYS A 61 22.23 10.15 -20.08
N SER A 62 22.99 9.30 -20.78
CA SER A 62 22.59 7.93 -21.05
C SER A 62 22.74 7.02 -19.84
N GLU A 63 21.74 6.21 -19.56
CA GLU A 63 21.83 5.16 -18.54
C GLU A 63 22.57 3.93 -19.07
N VAL A 64 22.49 3.66 -20.37
CA VAL A 64 23.22 2.59 -21.04
C VAL A 64 24.03 3.17 -22.19
N TYR A 65 25.31 2.86 -22.22
CA TYR A 65 26.22 3.24 -23.29
C TYR A 65 26.64 1.98 -24.05
N LEU A 66 26.22 1.87 -25.31
CA LEU A 66 26.49 0.74 -26.19
C LEU A 66 27.55 1.15 -27.20
N LEU A 67 28.71 0.51 -27.14
CA LEU A 67 29.87 0.81 -27.95
C LEU A 67 30.16 -0.30 -28.98
N LEU A 68 30.33 0.08 -30.24
CA LEU A 68 30.82 -0.79 -31.29
C LEU A 68 32.24 -0.36 -31.71
N VAL A 69 33.19 -1.28 -31.63
CA VAL A 69 34.61 -1.07 -31.95
C VAL A 69 34.98 -1.91 -33.18
N GLY A 70 35.49 -1.26 -34.20
CA GLY A 70 35.81 -1.89 -35.46
C GLY A 70 37.29 -1.87 -35.82
N GLU A 71 37.56 -1.60 -37.09
CA GLU A 71 38.92 -1.50 -37.65
C GLU A 71 39.50 -0.09 -37.47
N ARG A 72 38.63 0.97 -37.54
CA ARG A 72 39.05 2.35 -37.67
C ARG A 72 38.86 3.12 -36.35
N TYR A 73 39.87 3.96 -36.01
CA TYR A 73 39.79 4.88 -34.89
C TYR A 73 38.92 6.13 -35.21
N GLY A 74 38.80 6.45 -36.50
CA GLY A 74 37.99 7.56 -36.99
C GLY A 74 38.71 8.91 -36.95
N TYR A 75 37.91 9.99 -37.06
CA TYR A 75 38.41 11.36 -37.03
C TYR A 75 39.05 11.67 -35.68
N GLN A 76 40.13 12.46 -35.71
CA GLN A 76 40.83 12.89 -34.50
C GLN A 76 40.71 14.40 -34.33
N ASP A 77 40.43 14.84 -33.12
CA ASP A 77 40.44 16.26 -32.76
C ASP A 77 41.88 16.84 -32.65
N ALA A 78 41.98 18.08 -32.17
CA ALA A 78 43.25 18.77 -31.99
C ALA A 78 44.18 18.08 -30.96
N GLU A 79 43.63 17.27 -30.06
CA GLU A 79 44.38 16.51 -29.06
C GLU A 79 44.68 15.06 -29.54
N GLY A 80 44.26 14.72 -30.75
CA GLY A 80 44.48 13.41 -31.35
C GLY A 80 43.53 12.31 -30.81
N VAL A 81 42.42 12.69 -30.18
CA VAL A 81 41.41 11.79 -29.59
C VAL A 81 40.19 11.73 -30.50
N SER A 82 39.61 10.53 -30.68
CA SER A 82 38.39 10.39 -31.47
C SER A 82 37.12 10.79 -30.67
N PRO A 83 36.05 11.27 -31.36
CA PRO A 83 34.76 11.50 -30.71
C PRO A 83 34.27 10.27 -29.96
N THR A 84 34.38 9.06 -30.51
CA THR A 84 33.96 7.80 -29.87
C THR A 84 34.69 7.54 -28.56
N GLU A 85 36.02 7.80 -28.49
CA GLU A 85 36.77 7.67 -27.25
C GLU A 85 36.34 8.72 -26.20
N ARG A 86 36.10 9.98 -26.62
CA ARG A 86 35.58 11.02 -25.69
C ARG A 86 34.18 10.72 -25.16
N GLU A 87 33.31 10.17 -26.00
CA GLU A 87 31.99 9.70 -25.59
C GLU A 87 32.09 8.59 -24.54
N TYR A 88 33.02 7.62 -24.76
CA TYR A 88 33.32 6.55 -23.81
C TYR A 88 33.79 7.09 -22.44
N ASP A 89 34.74 8.03 -22.47
CA ASP A 89 35.28 8.65 -21.26
C ASP A 89 34.18 9.44 -20.50
N THR A 90 33.33 10.14 -21.24
CA THR A 90 32.21 10.87 -20.70
C THR A 90 31.17 9.95 -20.06
N ALA A 91 30.78 8.88 -20.75
CA ALA A 91 29.87 7.88 -20.23
C ALA A 91 30.44 7.18 -18.96
N THR A 92 31.77 6.90 -18.97
CA THR A 92 32.49 6.34 -17.83
C THR A 92 32.45 7.28 -16.61
N SER A 93 32.75 8.55 -16.83
CA SER A 93 32.76 9.56 -15.76
C SER A 93 31.36 9.81 -15.16
N ASN A 94 30.31 9.59 -15.95
CA ASN A 94 28.91 9.72 -15.51
C ASN A 94 28.28 8.39 -15.07
N HIS A 95 29.08 7.33 -14.88
CA HIS A 95 28.64 6.03 -14.37
C HIS A 95 27.56 5.34 -15.22
N ALA A 96 27.54 5.57 -16.53
CA ALA A 96 26.67 4.84 -17.44
C ALA A 96 27.01 3.34 -17.44
N TYR A 97 26.00 2.48 -17.60
CA TYR A 97 26.24 1.05 -17.79
C TYR A 97 26.80 0.81 -19.20
N ARG A 98 28.05 0.38 -19.27
CA ARG A 98 28.78 0.26 -20.53
C ARG A 98 28.72 -1.16 -21.08
N ILE A 99 28.33 -1.29 -22.35
CA ILE A 99 28.27 -2.54 -23.12
C ILE A 99 29.15 -2.36 -24.33
N ALA A 100 30.17 -3.18 -24.51
CA ALA A 100 31.13 -3.07 -25.61
C ALA A 100 31.15 -4.32 -26.50
N PHE A 101 31.03 -4.11 -27.81
CA PHE A 101 31.09 -5.14 -28.83
C PHE A 101 32.22 -4.85 -29.83
N PHE A 102 33.07 -5.83 -30.06
CA PHE A 102 34.22 -5.72 -30.96
C PHE A 102 33.97 -6.54 -32.22
N LYS A 103 33.99 -5.87 -33.36
CA LYS A 103 33.94 -6.55 -34.66
C LYS A 103 35.20 -7.40 -34.85
N SER A 104 35.04 -8.63 -35.32
CA SER A 104 36.14 -9.51 -35.69
C SER A 104 36.77 -8.98 -36.99
N VAL A 105 37.95 -8.41 -36.89
CA VAL A 105 38.67 -7.84 -38.03
C VAL A 105 40.11 -8.35 -38.05
N PRO A 106 40.73 -8.53 -39.25
CA PRO A 106 42.10 -9.06 -39.37
C PRO A 106 43.16 -8.14 -38.77
N LYS A 107 42.94 -6.84 -38.83
CA LYS A 107 43.86 -5.81 -38.33
C LYS A 107 43.06 -4.57 -37.93
N ARG A 108 43.51 -3.85 -36.90
CA ARG A 108 43.01 -2.53 -36.48
C ARG A 108 44.05 -1.46 -36.71
N GLU A 109 43.59 -0.21 -36.79
CA GLU A 109 44.51 0.94 -36.69
C GLU A 109 45.16 0.94 -35.30
N ASP A 110 46.44 1.38 -35.23
CA ASP A 110 47.21 1.32 -33.96
C ASP A 110 46.51 2.06 -32.80
N LYS A 111 45.89 3.20 -33.10
CA LYS A 111 45.09 3.95 -32.07
C LYS A 111 43.81 3.25 -31.69
N GLU A 112 43.14 2.57 -32.60
CA GLU A 112 41.95 1.78 -32.30
C GLU A 112 42.31 0.57 -31.43
N ASP A 113 43.47 -0.05 -31.67
CA ASP A 113 43.93 -1.14 -30.81
C ASP A 113 44.32 -0.65 -29.40
N ALA A 114 44.87 0.55 -29.27
CA ALA A 114 45.12 1.18 -27.97
C ALA A 114 43.83 1.50 -27.23
N PHE A 115 42.81 2.04 -27.92
CA PHE A 115 41.49 2.28 -27.36
C PHE A 115 40.79 0.97 -26.95
N ARG A 116 40.90 -0.07 -27.78
CA ARG A 116 40.45 -1.42 -27.45
C ARG A 116 41.07 -1.94 -26.15
N GLN A 117 42.38 -1.79 -25.97
CA GLN A 117 43.08 -2.22 -24.74
C GLN A 117 42.59 -1.46 -23.51
N LYS A 118 42.27 -0.16 -23.62
CA LYS A 118 41.66 0.65 -22.56
C LYS A 118 40.29 0.08 -22.16
N ILE A 119 39.46 -0.26 -23.14
CA ILE A 119 38.13 -0.84 -22.89
C ILE A 119 38.25 -2.22 -22.25
N ASP A 120 39.16 -3.09 -22.72
CA ASP A 120 39.39 -4.44 -22.18
C ASP A 120 39.78 -4.44 -20.70
N HIS A 121 40.38 -3.35 -20.22
CA HIS A 121 40.70 -3.18 -18.80
C HIS A 121 39.48 -2.83 -17.97
N ASP A 122 38.52 -2.14 -18.55
CA ASP A 122 37.40 -1.52 -17.83
C ASP A 122 36.11 -2.32 -17.88
N VAL A 123 35.87 -3.11 -18.94
CA VAL A 123 34.57 -3.76 -19.21
C VAL A 123 34.76 -5.16 -19.79
N ILE A 124 33.87 -6.08 -19.41
CA ILE A 124 33.75 -7.36 -20.11
C ILE A 124 33.10 -7.07 -21.47
N ARG A 125 33.80 -7.44 -22.53
CA ARG A 125 33.36 -7.24 -23.91
C ARG A 125 32.94 -8.53 -24.60
N ASN A 126 32.19 -8.40 -25.70
CA ASN A 126 31.87 -9.50 -26.59
C ASN A 126 32.41 -9.23 -28.01
N VAL A 127 32.64 -10.29 -28.81
CA VAL A 127 33.13 -10.21 -30.18
C VAL A 127 32.03 -10.67 -31.12
N PHE A 128 31.91 -10.02 -32.30
CA PHE A 128 30.95 -10.39 -33.32
C PHE A 128 31.58 -10.37 -34.71
N SER A 129 31.07 -11.23 -35.58
CA SER A 129 31.47 -11.33 -36.99
C SER A 129 30.30 -11.05 -37.93
N SER A 130 29.08 -11.17 -37.45
CA SER A 130 27.84 -10.88 -38.19
C SER A 130 26.90 -9.98 -37.39
N TYR A 131 25.93 -9.38 -38.07
CA TYR A 131 24.88 -8.59 -37.40
C TYR A 131 24.02 -9.45 -36.45
N GLU A 132 23.74 -10.68 -36.81
CA GLU A 132 22.96 -11.63 -36.03
C GLU A 132 23.65 -11.96 -34.71
N GLU A 133 24.98 -12.13 -34.72
CA GLU A 133 25.79 -12.29 -33.49
C GLU A 133 25.74 -11.02 -32.63
N LEU A 134 25.90 -9.85 -33.26
CA LEU A 134 25.80 -8.56 -32.57
C LEU A 134 24.43 -8.38 -31.93
N GLN A 135 23.36 -8.62 -32.67
CA GLN A 135 21.98 -8.51 -32.17
C GLN A 135 21.73 -9.45 -30.98
N SER A 136 22.17 -10.70 -31.09
CA SER A 136 22.05 -11.69 -30.01
C SER A 136 22.83 -11.30 -28.76
N GLY A 137 24.04 -10.77 -28.95
CA GLY A 137 24.86 -10.25 -27.85
C GLY A 137 24.26 -9.03 -27.18
N VAL A 138 23.73 -8.08 -27.95
CA VAL A 138 23.01 -6.91 -27.43
C VAL A 138 21.76 -7.34 -26.66
N TYR A 139 20.99 -8.31 -27.18
CA TYR A 139 19.86 -8.88 -26.49
C TYR A 139 20.26 -9.42 -25.11
N ALA A 140 21.26 -10.29 -25.06
CA ALA A 140 21.72 -10.88 -23.79
C ALA A 140 22.22 -9.81 -22.80
N SER A 141 22.97 -8.81 -23.27
CA SER A 141 23.49 -7.73 -22.43
C SER A 141 22.38 -6.81 -21.88
N LEU A 142 21.35 -6.50 -22.68
CA LEU A 142 20.21 -5.71 -22.21
C LEU A 142 19.34 -6.49 -21.24
N VAL A 143 19.13 -7.79 -21.44
CA VAL A 143 18.43 -8.66 -20.47
C VAL A 143 19.21 -8.72 -19.16
N GLU A 144 20.54 -8.86 -19.21
CA GLU A 144 21.41 -8.83 -18.01
C GLU A 144 21.29 -7.49 -17.28
N TYR A 145 21.38 -6.37 -18.03
CA TYR A 145 21.13 -5.04 -17.45
C TYR A 145 19.77 -4.95 -16.75
N MET A 146 18.70 -5.40 -17.42
CA MET A 146 17.35 -5.35 -16.86
C MET A 146 17.21 -6.23 -15.60
N THR A 147 17.89 -7.36 -15.56
CA THR A 147 17.92 -8.28 -14.42
C THR A 147 18.68 -7.68 -13.25
N THR A 148 19.89 -7.17 -13.52
CA THR A 148 20.77 -6.58 -12.50
C THR A 148 20.18 -5.31 -11.87
N HIS A 149 19.47 -4.50 -12.68
CA HIS A 149 18.83 -3.26 -12.23
C HIS A 149 17.36 -3.46 -11.81
N LEU A 150 16.94 -4.70 -11.58
CA LEU A 150 15.59 -5.08 -11.09
C LEU A 150 14.44 -4.60 -12.00
N ILE A 151 14.71 -4.35 -13.27
CA ILE A 151 13.68 -4.04 -14.27
C ILE A 151 12.91 -5.31 -14.62
N LEU A 152 13.61 -6.45 -14.75
CA LEU A 152 13.04 -7.79 -14.83
C LEU A 152 13.24 -8.51 -13.50
N ARG A 153 12.18 -9.09 -12.96
CA ARG A 153 12.25 -9.84 -11.70
C ARG A 153 12.34 -11.33 -11.97
N GLN A 154 13.28 -11.96 -11.30
CA GLN A 154 13.38 -13.42 -11.23
C GLN A 154 12.79 -13.88 -9.88
N GLY A 155 11.51 -14.25 -9.88
CA GLY A 155 10.82 -14.74 -8.68
C GLY A 155 9.92 -13.74 -7.96
N PRO A 156 9.41 -14.10 -6.77
CA PRO A 156 8.52 -13.27 -5.97
C PRO A 156 9.17 -11.95 -5.55
N PHE A 157 8.34 -10.91 -5.40
CA PHE A 157 8.81 -9.58 -4.99
C PHE A 157 9.64 -9.59 -3.71
N ASP A 158 9.17 -10.31 -2.72
CA ASP A 158 9.75 -10.39 -1.38
C ASP A 158 11.12 -11.10 -1.37
N ALA A 159 11.36 -12.02 -2.31
CA ALA A 159 12.63 -12.72 -2.48
C ALA A 159 13.67 -11.93 -3.28
N THR A 160 13.26 -10.83 -3.94
CA THR A 160 14.16 -10.00 -4.75
C THR A 160 15.07 -9.18 -3.84
N VAL A 161 16.36 -9.12 -4.20
CA VAL A 161 17.37 -8.29 -3.52
C VAL A 161 17.11 -6.80 -3.81
N HIS A 162 17.20 -5.96 -2.78
CA HIS A 162 17.17 -4.51 -2.97
C HIS A 162 18.59 -3.97 -3.17
N PRO A 163 18.90 -3.31 -4.30
CA PRO A 163 20.29 -2.97 -4.65
C PRO A 163 20.95 -1.99 -3.69
N ASP A 164 20.17 -1.06 -3.13
CA ASP A 164 20.68 0.07 -2.33
C ASP A 164 20.55 -0.16 -0.81
N ALA A 165 19.88 -1.24 -0.39
CA ALA A 165 19.60 -1.49 1.02
C ALA A 165 20.79 -2.11 1.75
N ARG A 166 21.03 -1.67 2.98
CA ARG A 166 22.11 -2.12 3.85
C ARG A 166 21.58 -2.51 5.24
N LEU A 167 22.39 -3.24 6.01
CA LEU A 167 22.03 -3.64 7.38
C LEU A 167 21.70 -2.46 8.29
N GLU A 168 22.33 -1.30 8.07
CA GLU A 168 22.09 -0.06 8.83
C GLU A 168 20.68 0.53 8.60
N ASP A 169 20.01 0.16 7.52
CA ASP A 169 18.63 0.59 7.25
C ASP A 169 17.61 -0.19 8.09
N LEU A 170 18.02 -1.30 8.69
CA LEU A 170 17.17 -2.11 9.55
C LEU A 170 17.12 -1.58 10.99
N ASP A 171 15.96 -1.74 11.60
CA ASP A 171 15.70 -1.42 13.00
C ASP A 171 16.01 -2.64 13.88
N LYS A 172 17.03 -2.52 14.71
CA LYS A 172 17.49 -3.58 15.63
C LYS A 172 16.43 -3.94 16.67
N ASP A 173 15.62 -2.99 17.10
CA ASP A 173 14.57 -3.24 18.08
C ASP A 173 13.41 -4.02 17.47
N LYS A 174 13.08 -3.79 16.21
CA LYS A 174 12.09 -4.61 15.47
C LYS A 174 12.58 -6.06 15.35
N ILE A 175 13.85 -6.27 15.03
CA ILE A 175 14.45 -7.62 14.96
C ILE A 175 14.44 -8.28 16.34
N ARG A 176 14.81 -7.55 17.39
CA ARG A 176 14.77 -8.05 18.78
C ARG A 176 13.38 -8.50 19.18
N ARG A 177 12.35 -7.68 18.93
CA ARG A 177 10.94 -8.00 19.22
C ARG A 177 10.49 -9.23 18.45
N PHE A 178 10.82 -9.30 17.16
CA PHE A 178 10.53 -10.45 16.32
C PHE A 178 11.13 -11.75 16.92
N VAL A 179 12.43 -11.76 17.23
CA VAL A 179 13.08 -12.94 17.79
C VAL A 179 12.44 -13.36 19.11
N SER A 180 12.12 -12.41 20.00
CA SER A 180 11.45 -12.70 21.27
C SER A 180 10.10 -13.38 21.05
N LEU A 181 9.28 -12.82 20.16
CA LEU A 181 7.95 -13.33 19.85
C LEU A 181 8.01 -14.69 19.13
N ALA A 182 8.90 -14.84 18.15
CA ALA A 182 9.07 -16.09 17.41
C ALA A 182 9.54 -17.25 18.31
N ARG A 183 10.38 -16.96 19.30
CA ARG A 183 10.78 -17.96 20.32
C ARG A 183 9.63 -18.35 21.24
N GLU A 184 8.83 -17.39 21.66
CA GLU A 184 7.66 -17.64 22.50
C GLU A 184 6.59 -18.46 21.76
N LYS A 185 6.28 -18.09 20.53
CA LYS A 185 5.17 -18.70 19.77
C LYS A 185 5.53 -19.98 19.04
N ARG A 186 6.74 -20.08 18.49
CA ARG A 186 7.15 -21.20 17.60
C ARG A 186 8.53 -21.77 17.93
N GLN A 187 9.06 -21.52 19.12
CA GLN A 187 10.35 -22.06 19.58
C GLN A 187 11.51 -21.76 18.59
N PHE A 188 11.51 -20.55 18.00
CA PHE A 188 12.57 -20.15 17.08
C PHE A 188 13.94 -20.34 17.75
N PRO A 189 14.92 -21.03 17.11
CA PRO A 189 16.09 -21.54 17.80
C PRO A 189 17.12 -20.46 18.16
N LEU A 190 17.12 -19.32 17.44
CA LEU A 190 18.14 -18.28 17.63
C LEU A 190 17.76 -17.33 18.76
N GLN A 191 18.79 -16.83 19.46
CA GLN A 191 18.67 -15.73 20.41
C GLN A 191 19.08 -14.44 19.70
N TYR A 192 18.56 -13.33 20.20
CA TYR A 192 18.95 -12.03 19.69
C TYR A 192 20.29 -11.59 20.30
N SER A 193 21.26 -11.29 19.44
CA SER A 193 22.38 -10.39 19.73
C SER A 193 22.57 -9.48 18.50
N GLU A 194 23.17 -8.31 18.68
CA GLU A 194 23.40 -7.39 17.56
C GLU A 194 24.42 -7.96 16.57
N GLU A 195 25.40 -8.71 17.05
CA GLU A 195 26.44 -9.37 16.26
C GLU A 195 25.86 -10.51 15.41
N ASP A 196 24.77 -11.14 15.88
CA ASP A 196 24.12 -12.24 15.21
C ASP A 196 23.01 -11.82 14.22
N ILE A 197 22.75 -10.52 14.05
CA ILE A 197 21.73 -10.04 13.11
C ILE A 197 21.91 -10.65 11.71
N PRO A 198 23.12 -10.67 11.10
CA PRO A 198 23.29 -11.31 9.79
C PRO A 198 22.91 -12.80 9.80
N HIS A 199 23.25 -13.53 10.87
CA HIS A 199 22.92 -14.94 11.02
C HIS A 199 21.39 -15.16 11.14
N ILE A 200 20.70 -14.29 11.92
CA ILE A 200 19.24 -14.31 12.05
C ILE A 200 18.58 -14.06 10.68
N LEU A 201 19.03 -13.04 9.94
CA LEU A 201 18.49 -12.72 8.63
C LEU A 201 18.72 -13.84 7.60
N ASN A 202 19.90 -14.46 7.61
CA ASN A 202 20.20 -15.61 6.76
C ASN A 202 19.32 -16.82 7.09
N SER A 203 19.13 -17.13 8.38
CA SER A 203 18.27 -18.26 8.80
C SER A 203 16.81 -18.08 8.40
N LEU A 204 16.36 -16.84 8.24
CA LEU A 204 15.03 -16.44 7.76
C LEU A 204 14.97 -16.28 6.22
N HIS A 205 16.07 -16.52 5.51
CA HIS A 205 16.21 -16.27 4.07
C HIS A 205 15.95 -14.81 3.65
N LEU A 206 16.15 -13.85 4.55
CA LEU A 206 15.96 -12.41 4.34
C LEU A 206 17.17 -11.71 3.74
N MET A 207 18.29 -12.42 3.68
CA MET A 207 19.57 -11.93 3.15
C MET A 207 20.18 -13.01 2.23
N THR A 208 21.01 -12.60 1.30
CA THR A 208 21.79 -13.51 0.45
C THR A 208 23.15 -13.82 1.07
N ASP A 209 23.86 -14.83 0.56
CA ASP A 209 25.19 -15.23 1.05
C ASP A 209 26.24 -14.11 0.88
N ASP A 210 26.06 -13.23 -0.10
CA ASP A 210 26.87 -12.03 -0.32
C ASP A 210 26.36 -10.80 0.48
N SER A 211 25.59 -11.05 1.54
CA SER A 211 25.11 -10.05 2.52
C SER A 211 24.20 -8.96 1.96
N LYS A 212 23.50 -9.21 0.86
CA LYS A 212 22.50 -8.27 0.31
C LYS A 212 21.11 -8.56 0.90
N LEU A 213 20.39 -7.50 1.23
CA LEU A 213 19.04 -7.60 1.81
C LEU A 213 18.00 -7.86 0.73
N LYS A 214 17.07 -8.77 1.02
CA LYS A 214 15.86 -8.97 0.23
C LYS A 214 14.76 -8.00 0.63
N ASN A 215 13.80 -7.75 -0.27
CA ASN A 215 12.68 -6.85 0.00
C ASN A 215 11.87 -7.24 1.24
N ALA A 216 11.74 -8.55 1.53
CA ALA A 216 11.09 -9.02 2.76
C ALA A 216 11.76 -8.49 4.04
N ALA A 217 13.11 -8.39 4.07
CA ALA A 217 13.82 -7.84 5.22
C ALA A 217 13.43 -6.38 5.50
N LEU A 218 13.28 -5.59 4.44
CA LEU A 218 12.88 -4.19 4.52
C LEU A 218 11.41 -4.05 4.95
N LEU A 219 10.50 -4.86 4.40
CA LEU A 219 9.09 -4.87 4.77
C LEU A 219 8.87 -5.22 6.25
N LEU A 220 9.71 -6.09 6.80
CA LEU A 220 9.62 -6.55 8.19
C LEU A 220 10.34 -5.61 9.16
N PHE A 221 11.53 -5.16 8.81
CA PHE A 221 12.48 -4.61 9.79
C PHE A 221 13.08 -3.25 9.42
N ALA A 222 12.77 -2.64 8.27
CA ALA A 222 13.32 -1.32 7.96
C ALA A 222 12.90 -0.28 9.02
N LYS A 223 13.79 0.68 9.30
CA LYS A 223 13.51 1.87 10.14
C LYS A 223 12.36 2.68 9.56
N ASP A 224 12.39 2.88 8.24
CA ASP A 224 11.34 3.53 7.45
C ASP A 224 11.05 2.69 6.20
N VAL A 225 9.97 1.89 6.26
CA VAL A 225 9.56 1.01 5.16
C VAL A 225 9.10 1.81 3.96
N GLN A 226 8.42 2.95 4.19
CA GLN A 226 7.83 3.77 3.14
C GLN A 226 8.88 4.56 2.33
N LYS A 227 10.10 4.73 2.86
CA LYS A 227 11.26 5.20 2.10
C LYS A 227 11.56 4.29 0.90
N TRP A 228 11.38 2.97 1.08
CA TRP A 228 11.66 1.93 0.09
C TRP A 228 10.44 1.58 -0.74
N PHE A 229 9.28 1.48 -0.09
CA PHE A 229 8.02 1.03 -0.67
C PHE A 229 6.89 1.99 -0.28
N VAL A 230 6.78 3.11 -0.98
CA VAL A 230 5.84 4.20 -0.66
C VAL A 230 4.40 3.71 -0.53
N SER A 231 3.98 2.76 -1.37
CA SER A 231 2.62 2.21 -1.37
C SER A 231 2.40 1.09 -0.33
N ALA A 232 3.46 0.63 0.37
CA ALA A 232 3.35 -0.43 1.39
C ALA A 232 2.69 0.10 2.67
N THR A 233 1.40 0.44 2.57
CA THR A 233 0.57 0.99 3.64
C THR A 233 -0.79 0.29 3.68
N ILE A 234 -1.49 0.41 4.82
CA ILE A 234 -2.91 0.04 4.95
C ILE A 234 -3.75 1.30 5.14
N LYS A 235 -4.81 1.44 4.36
CA LYS A 235 -5.81 2.51 4.50
C LYS A 235 -7.04 1.96 5.19
N CYS A 236 -7.35 2.48 6.37
CA CYS A 236 -8.52 2.09 7.14
C CYS A 236 -9.56 3.20 7.11
N ALA A 237 -10.78 2.88 6.70
CA ALA A 237 -11.89 3.82 6.63
C ALA A 237 -13.14 3.26 7.33
N GLN A 238 -13.91 4.14 7.98
CA GLN A 238 -15.24 3.82 8.52
C GLN A 238 -16.28 4.67 7.83
N PHE A 239 -17.36 4.03 7.38
CA PHE A 239 -18.48 4.68 6.71
C PHE A 239 -19.74 4.62 7.59
N TYR A 240 -20.57 5.66 7.52
CA TYR A 240 -21.84 5.71 8.28
C TYR A 240 -22.93 4.76 7.75
N GLY A 241 -22.86 4.40 6.49
CA GLY A 241 -23.86 3.57 5.80
C GLY A 241 -23.25 2.31 5.20
N THR A 242 -23.98 1.77 4.23
CA THR A 242 -23.60 0.55 3.49
C THR A 242 -22.89 0.84 2.16
N LYS A 243 -22.66 2.12 1.85
CA LYS A 243 -21.99 2.56 0.61
C LYS A 243 -20.78 3.43 0.93
N MET A 244 -19.78 3.35 0.05
CA MET A 244 -18.61 4.22 0.08
C MET A 244 -19.02 5.63 -0.39
N GLN A 245 -19.36 6.50 0.57
CA GLN A 245 -19.77 7.87 0.27
C GLN A 245 -19.30 8.84 1.36
N LYS A 246 -19.10 10.09 0.98
CA LYS A 246 -18.81 11.17 1.93
C LYS A 246 -20.10 11.66 2.61
N PRO A 247 -20.03 12.12 3.89
CA PRO A 247 -18.82 12.20 4.73
C PRO A 247 -18.33 10.83 5.21
N ILE A 248 -17.00 10.67 5.33
CA ILE A 248 -16.34 9.49 5.88
C ILE A 248 -16.26 9.69 7.41
N ALA A 249 -16.67 8.69 8.20
CA ALA A 249 -16.66 8.77 9.65
C ALA A 249 -15.24 8.81 10.23
N SER A 250 -14.34 8.04 9.68
CA SER A 250 -12.93 7.99 10.05
C SER A 250 -12.08 7.51 8.85
N LEU A 251 -10.90 8.10 8.67
CA LEU A 251 -9.91 7.67 7.69
C LEU A 251 -8.53 7.74 8.33
N GLN A 252 -7.80 6.63 8.31
CA GLN A 252 -6.43 6.50 8.79
C GLN A 252 -5.59 5.80 7.74
N ILE A 253 -4.31 6.18 7.63
CA ILE A 253 -3.33 5.51 6.78
C ILE A 253 -2.19 5.06 7.69
N TYR A 254 -1.96 3.76 7.74
CA TYR A 254 -0.93 3.14 8.57
C TYR A 254 0.25 2.71 7.71
N GLY A 255 1.42 3.20 8.04
CA GLY A 255 2.71 2.80 7.52
C GLY A 255 3.47 1.93 8.52
N GLY A 256 4.80 1.90 8.40
CA GLY A 256 5.67 1.07 9.22
C GLY A 256 5.85 -0.34 8.67
N SER A 257 6.36 -1.25 9.49
CA SER A 257 6.55 -2.66 9.15
C SER A 257 5.23 -3.40 8.96
N VAL A 258 5.29 -4.58 8.35
CA VAL A 258 4.13 -5.46 8.17
C VAL A 258 3.41 -5.71 9.50
N PHE A 259 4.14 -5.98 10.59
CA PHE A 259 3.56 -6.21 11.91
C PHE A 259 2.83 -4.98 12.44
N GLU A 260 3.49 -3.81 12.38
CA GLU A 260 2.88 -2.54 12.83
C GLU A 260 1.60 -2.22 12.04
N GLN A 261 1.62 -2.41 10.73
CA GLN A 261 0.45 -2.19 9.87
C GLN A 261 -0.72 -3.10 10.23
N VAL A 262 -0.46 -4.40 10.46
CA VAL A 262 -1.49 -5.37 10.87
C VAL A 262 -2.07 -5.00 12.23
N ASP A 263 -1.23 -4.77 13.23
CA ASP A 263 -1.68 -4.44 14.59
C ASP A 263 -2.55 -3.17 14.61
N MET A 264 -2.13 -2.14 13.86
CA MET A 264 -2.88 -0.88 13.77
C MET A 264 -4.21 -1.05 13.04
N ALA A 265 -4.25 -1.85 11.97
CA ALA A 265 -5.48 -2.09 11.21
C ALA A 265 -6.49 -2.95 12.02
N VAL A 266 -6.02 -3.99 12.71
CA VAL A 266 -6.86 -4.79 13.62
C VAL A 266 -7.39 -3.91 14.75
N SER A 267 -6.55 -3.12 15.40
CA SER A 267 -6.96 -2.19 16.45
C SER A 267 -7.98 -1.17 15.94
N PHE A 268 -7.81 -0.67 14.70
CA PHE A 268 -8.77 0.23 14.07
C PHE A 268 -10.16 -0.41 13.98
N VAL A 269 -10.26 -1.65 13.50
CA VAL A 269 -11.52 -2.37 13.36
C VAL A 269 -12.11 -2.66 14.74
N MET A 270 -11.33 -3.31 15.64
CA MET A 270 -11.81 -3.78 16.94
C MET A 270 -12.27 -2.65 17.87
N SER A 271 -11.71 -1.45 17.72
CA SER A 271 -12.13 -0.27 18.48
C SER A 271 -13.41 0.41 17.96
N ARG A 272 -13.94 -0.02 16.81
CA ARG A 272 -15.07 0.62 16.11
C ARG A 272 -16.26 -0.29 15.86
N ILE A 273 -16.12 -1.56 16.15
CA ILE A 273 -17.22 -2.53 16.11
C ILE A 273 -17.91 -2.60 17.46
N ASP A 274 -19.16 -3.03 17.46
CA ASP A 274 -19.96 -3.18 18.69
C ASP A 274 -19.42 -4.35 19.54
N GLN A 275 -19.52 -4.20 20.86
CA GLN A 275 -19.14 -5.23 21.81
C GLN A 275 -20.38 -5.65 22.60
N ARG A 276 -20.61 -6.95 22.71
CA ARG A 276 -21.63 -7.53 23.59
C ARG A 276 -21.03 -7.77 24.96
N VAL A 277 -21.63 -7.21 25.96
CA VAL A 277 -21.28 -7.42 27.36
C VAL A 277 -22.22 -8.50 27.91
N GLY A 278 -21.65 -9.67 28.24
CA GLY A 278 -22.43 -10.79 28.79
C GLY A 278 -23.01 -10.49 30.18
N GLU A 279 -23.92 -11.33 30.66
CA GLU A 279 -24.45 -11.25 32.00
C GLU A 279 -23.44 -11.77 33.03
N ARG A 280 -23.41 -11.16 34.21
CA ARG A 280 -22.62 -11.65 35.36
C ARG A 280 -23.28 -12.90 35.94
N THR A 281 -22.78 -14.07 35.58
CA THR A 281 -23.35 -15.32 36.07
C THR A 281 -22.72 -15.81 37.37
N HIS A 282 -21.38 -15.78 37.55
CA HIS A 282 -20.72 -16.29 38.76
C HIS A 282 -19.40 -15.61 39.13
N SER A 283 -18.94 -14.57 38.41
CA SER A 283 -17.70 -13.85 38.71
C SER A 283 -17.87 -12.34 38.61
N ALA A 284 -16.88 -11.59 39.13
CA ALA A 284 -16.84 -10.14 38.96
C ALA A 284 -16.47 -9.74 37.50
N GLU A 285 -15.92 -10.66 36.74
CA GLU A 285 -15.58 -10.49 35.33
C GLU A 285 -16.82 -10.72 34.46
N VAL A 286 -16.96 -9.87 33.46
CA VAL A 286 -18.01 -9.95 32.45
C VAL A 286 -17.39 -10.30 31.13
N ASP A 287 -17.88 -11.33 30.46
CA ASP A 287 -17.43 -11.67 29.12
C ASP A 287 -17.81 -10.58 28.13
N VAL A 288 -16.80 -9.99 27.50
CA VAL A 288 -16.98 -8.99 26.45
C VAL A 288 -16.62 -9.63 25.11
N THR A 289 -17.64 -9.84 24.29
CA THR A 289 -17.48 -10.49 22.98
C THR A 289 -17.69 -9.47 21.87
N PRO A 290 -16.72 -9.24 20.98
CA PRO A 290 -16.91 -8.37 19.83
C PRO A 290 -17.92 -8.97 18.84
N GLU A 291 -18.62 -8.13 18.10
CA GLU A 291 -19.62 -8.58 17.11
C GLU A 291 -19.00 -9.34 15.91
N LEU A 292 -17.73 -9.09 15.60
CA LEU A 292 -16.94 -9.87 14.65
C LEU A 292 -15.84 -10.65 15.39
N PRO A 293 -15.58 -11.91 15.03
CA PRO A 293 -14.51 -12.70 15.64
C PRO A 293 -13.14 -12.01 15.42
N ALA A 294 -12.46 -11.67 16.51
CA ALA A 294 -11.16 -10.98 16.44
C ALA A 294 -10.12 -11.76 15.63
N GLN A 295 -10.15 -13.08 15.73
CA GLN A 295 -9.25 -13.96 14.98
C GLN A 295 -9.54 -13.92 13.47
N ALA A 296 -10.83 -13.95 13.06
CA ALA A 296 -11.20 -13.86 11.65
C ALA A 296 -10.82 -12.50 11.04
N VAL A 297 -11.00 -11.41 11.80
CA VAL A 297 -10.56 -10.06 11.39
C VAL A 297 -9.04 -10.00 11.23
N THR A 298 -8.30 -10.55 12.21
CA THR A 298 -6.83 -10.58 12.16
C THR A 298 -6.33 -11.39 10.98
N GLU A 299 -6.84 -12.62 10.81
CA GLU A 299 -6.46 -13.52 9.72
C GLU A 299 -6.71 -12.88 8.36
N ALA A 300 -7.87 -12.25 8.16
CA ALA A 300 -8.21 -11.60 6.90
C ALA A 300 -7.29 -10.41 6.58
N ILE A 301 -6.90 -9.62 7.59
CA ILE A 301 -5.99 -8.48 7.43
C ILE A 301 -4.56 -8.98 7.17
N VAL A 302 -4.10 -9.98 7.91
CA VAL A 302 -2.76 -10.56 7.72
C VAL A 302 -2.64 -11.17 6.33
N ASN A 303 -3.64 -11.94 5.90
CA ASN A 303 -3.69 -12.52 4.56
C ASN A 303 -3.63 -11.44 3.48
N ALA A 304 -4.34 -10.33 3.63
CA ALA A 304 -4.28 -9.22 2.69
C ALA A 304 -2.87 -8.62 2.58
N VAL A 305 -2.12 -8.54 3.69
CA VAL A 305 -0.75 -8.00 3.71
C VAL A 305 0.26 -9.02 3.16
N VAL A 306 0.18 -10.29 3.57
CA VAL A 306 1.11 -11.34 3.15
C VAL A 306 0.94 -11.69 1.68
N HIS A 307 -0.29 -11.69 1.17
CA HIS A 307 -0.60 -12.01 -0.23
C HIS A 307 -0.67 -10.79 -1.16
N ARG A 308 -0.37 -9.59 -0.65
CA ARG A 308 -0.36 -8.37 -1.46
C ARG A 308 0.64 -8.47 -2.61
N ASP A 309 0.27 -7.97 -3.78
CA ASP A 309 1.24 -7.62 -4.83
C ASP A 309 1.92 -6.29 -4.48
N TYR A 310 3.13 -6.37 -3.93
CA TYR A 310 3.94 -5.19 -3.59
C TYR A 310 4.50 -4.44 -4.80
N THR A 311 4.26 -4.93 -6.02
CA THR A 311 4.57 -4.20 -7.26
C THR A 311 3.44 -3.26 -7.65
N ASN A 312 2.25 -3.49 -7.11
CA ASN A 312 1.08 -2.64 -7.32
C ASN A 312 1.20 -1.35 -6.49
N THR A 313 0.82 -0.22 -7.08
CA THR A 313 0.85 1.09 -6.42
C THR A 313 -0.34 1.32 -5.48
N GLY A 314 -1.36 0.46 -5.52
CA GLY A 314 -2.49 0.48 -4.58
C GLY A 314 -2.08 0.03 -3.18
N SER A 315 -2.73 0.54 -2.14
CA SER A 315 -2.57 0.09 -0.74
C SER A 315 -3.64 -0.93 -0.37
N VAL A 316 -3.37 -1.81 0.61
CA VAL A 316 -4.45 -2.58 1.24
C VAL A 316 -5.46 -1.61 1.83
N GLN A 317 -6.77 -1.90 1.68
CA GLN A 317 -7.83 -1.06 2.22
C GLN A 317 -8.73 -1.89 3.14
N VAL A 318 -8.97 -1.39 4.34
CA VAL A 318 -9.85 -1.98 5.36
C VAL A 318 -11.01 -1.02 5.57
N MET A 319 -12.18 -1.39 5.08
CA MET A 319 -13.36 -0.53 5.04
C MET A 319 -14.48 -1.09 5.92
N LEU A 320 -14.77 -0.39 7.00
CA LEU A 320 -15.83 -0.76 7.94
C LEU A 320 -17.13 -0.02 7.56
N PHE A 321 -18.11 -0.77 7.10
CA PHE A 321 -19.46 -0.32 6.82
C PHE A 321 -20.42 -0.65 7.98
N LYS A 322 -21.66 -0.17 7.90
CA LYS A 322 -22.68 -0.45 8.91
C LYS A 322 -23.04 -1.95 8.97
N ASP A 323 -22.97 -2.65 7.85
CA ASP A 323 -23.43 -4.05 7.68
C ASP A 323 -22.28 -5.04 7.44
N ARG A 324 -21.05 -4.59 7.18
CA ARG A 324 -19.92 -5.45 6.84
C ARG A 324 -18.55 -4.78 7.04
N LEU A 325 -17.52 -5.60 7.08
CA LEU A 325 -16.12 -5.23 6.94
C LEU A 325 -15.62 -5.72 5.57
N GLU A 326 -15.06 -4.84 4.77
CA GLU A 326 -14.40 -5.16 3.51
C GLU A 326 -12.89 -5.00 3.64
N ILE A 327 -12.13 -5.98 3.14
CA ILE A 327 -10.68 -5.94 3.10
C ILE A 327 -10.26 -6.14 1.65
N TRP A 328 -9.76 -5.08 1.03
CA TRP A 328 -9.30 -5.03 -0.35
C TRP A 328 -7.79 -5.20 -0.41
N ASN A 329 -7.34 -6.20 -1.13
CA ASN A 329 -5.93 -6.50 -1.34
C ASN A 329 -5.56 -6.27 -2.81
N PRO A 330 -4.65 -5.32 -3.12
CA PRO A 330 -4.10 -5.17 -4.46
C PRO A 330 -3.27 -6.40 -4.82
N GLY A 331 -3.87 -7.35 -5.51
CA GLY A 331 -3.25 -8.61 -5.89
C GLY A 331 -4.26 -9.61 -6.44
N ARG A 332 -3.74 -10.72 -6.92
CA ARG A 332 -4.53 -11.83 -7.47
C ARG A 332 -4.18 -13.13 -6.79
N LEU A 333 -5.12 -14.06 -6.82
CA LEU A 333 -4.87 -15.42 -6.36
C LEU A 333 -3.70 -16.05 -7.15
N PRO A 334 -2.85 -16.87 -6.50
CA PRO A 334 -1.80 -17.61 -7.17
C PRO A 334 -2.36 -18.49 -8.30
N HIS A 335 -1.51 -18.77 -9.29
CA HIS A 335 -1.90 -19.63 -10.40
C HIS A 335 -2.43 -20.98 -9.91
N GLY A 336 -3.60 -21.37 -10.43
CA GLY A 336 -4.26 -22.62 -10.03
C GLY A 336 -5.07 -22.56 -8.73
N MET A 337 -5.07 -21.44 -8.01
CA MET A 337 -5.98 -21.17 -6.90
C MET A 337 -7.27 -20.50 -7.44
N THR A 338 -8.43 -20.95 -6.98
CA THR A 338 -9.75 -20.38 -7.34
C THR A 338 -10.54 -20.04 -6.08
N ILE A 339 -11.58 -19.20 -6.24
CA ILE A 339 -12.47 -18.85 -5.12
C ILE A 339 -13.13 -20.09 -4.50
N GLU A 340 -13.49 -21.08 -5.32
CA GLU A 340 -14.08 -22.34 -4.83
C GLU A 340 -13.10 -23.09 -3.93
N LYS A 341 -11.81 -23.12 -4.29
CA LYS A 341 -10.77 -23.75 -3.46
C LYS A 341 -10.57 -23.06 -2.13
N LEU A 342 -10.72 -21.73 -2.06
CA LEU A 342 -10.63 -20.99 -0.80
C LEU A 342 -11.74 -21.38 0.21
N ASN A 343 -12.87 -21.85 -0.28
CA ASN A 343 -13.99 -22.32 0.55
C ASN A 343 -13.82 -23.76 1.05
N SER A 344 -12.69 -24.41 0.75
CA SER A 344 -12.38 -25.77 1.14
C SER A 344 -10.91 -25.87 1.55
N ARG A 345 -10.54 -26.97 2.18
CA ARG A 345 -9.15 -27.23 2.57
C ARG A 345 -8.24 -27.26 1.34
N HIS A 346 -7.17 -26.46 1.36
CA HIS A 346 -6.20 -26.36 0.27
C HIS A 346 -4.78 -26.18 0.82
N ASN A 347 -3.78 -26.35 -0.02
CA ASN A 347 -2.39 -26.09 0.36
C ASN A 347 -2.13 -24.59 0.42
N SER A 348 -1.33 -24.15 1.40
CA SER A 348 -0.85 -22.78 1.48
C SER A 348 0.08 -22.44 0.30
N GLN A 349 -0.23 -21.39 -0.43
CA GLN A 349 0.55 -20.87 -1.56
C GLN A 349 0.74 -19.35 -1.42
N PRO A 350 1.65 -18.90 -0.56
CA PRO A 350 1.84 -17.46 -0.35
C PRO A 350 2.44 -16.81 -1.59
N VAL A 351 1.91 -15.64 -1.96
CA VAL A 351 2.45 -14.79 -3.03
C VAL A 351 3.84 -14.26 -2.65
N ASN A 352 4.06 -14.04 -1.35
CA ASN A 352 5.31 -13.58 -0.79
C ASN A 352 5.85 -14.61 0.23
N PRO A 353 6.47 -15.72 -0.24
CA PRO A 353 6.86 -16.85 0.63
C PRO A 353 7.94 -16.48 1.65
N VAL A 354 8.85 -15.58 1.31
CA VAL A 354 9.93 -15.14 2.22
C VAL A 354 9.39 -14.25 3.34
N LEU A 355 8.34 -13.45 3.05
CA LEU A 355 7.61 -12.65 4.02
C LEU A 355 6.70 -13.52 4.91
N ALA A 356 6.04 -14.51 4.33
CA ALA A 356 5.08 -15.36 5.04
C ALA A 356 5.73 -16.15 6.19
N ASN A 357 6.98 -16.63 6.02
CA ASN A 357 7.64 -17.42 7.04
C ASN A 357 7.88 -16.67 8.37
N PRO A 358 8.47 -15.46 8.40
CA PRO A 358 8.55 -14.67 9.63
C PRO A 358 7.19 -14.36 10.26
N VAL A 359 6.16 -14.07 9.45
CA VAL A 359 4.80 -13.81 9.95
C VAL A 359 4.20 -15.05 10.61
N TYR A 360 4.44 -16.24 10.07
CA TYR A 360 4.10 -17.51 10.70
C TYR A 360 4.84 -17.73 12.03
N LEU A 361 6.16 -17.48 12.05
CA LEU A 361 6.97 -17.69 13.26
C LEU A 361 6.51 -16.83 14.44
N THR A 362 5.94 -15.67 14.18
CA THR A 362 5.37 -14.80 15.21
C THR A 362 3.94 -15.14 15.60
N GLY A 363 3.32 -16.15 14.97
CA GLY A 363 1.99 -16.63 15.31
C GLY A 363 0.85 -15.77 14.74
N TYR A 364 1.13 -14.90 13.77
CA TYR A 364 0.10 -14.11 13.10
C TYR A 364 -0.73 -14.92 12.11
N ILE A 365 -0.14 -15.95 11.49
CA ILE A 365 -0.80 -16.89 10.57
C ILE A 365 -0.42 -18.34 10.86
N GLU A 366 -1.22 -19.27 10.33
CA GLU A 366 -0.88 -20.68 10.22
C GLU A 366 -0.41 -21.04 8.80
N GLN A 367 0.44 -22.06 8.65
CA GLN A 367 0.96 -22.51 7.33
C GLN A 367 0.26 -23.74 6.77
N MET A 368 -0.88 -24.11 7.31
CA MET A 368 -1.60 -25.35 6.95
C MET A 368 -2.61 -25.17 5.81
N GLY A 369 -2.76 -23.95 5.26
CA GLY A 369 -3.78 -23.65 4.26
C GLY A 369 -5.20 -23.65 4.83
N THR A 370 -5.34 -23.43 6.14
CA THR A 370 -6.63 -23.37 6.84
C THR A 370 -7.15 -21.96 7.01
N GLY A 371 -6.34 -20.91 6.78
CA GLY A 371 -6.67 -19.52 7.12
C GLY A 371 -8.04 -19.04 6.61
N THR A 372 -8.40 -19.34 5.35
CA THR A 372 -9.72 -18.97 4.81
C THR A 372 -10.85 -19.83 5.37
N THR A 373 -10.62 -21.13 5.63
CA THR A 373 -11.61 -21.99 6.28
C THR A 373 -11.79 -21.61 7.75
N ASP A 374 -10.71 -21.22 8.44
CA ASP A 374 -10.79 -20.74 9.82
C ASP A 374 -11.60 -19.42 9.92
N ILE A 375 -11.43 -18.50 8.96
CA ILE A 375 -12.27 -17.29 8.86
C ILE A 375 -13.74 -17.67 8.73
N ILE A 376 -14.08 -18.64 7.86
CA ILE A 376 -15.46 -19.09 7.64
C ILE A 376 -16.01 -19.71 8.92
N GLU A 377 -15.32 -20.71 9.50
CA GLU A 377 -15.77 -21.43 10.69
C GLU A 377 -15.97 -20.50 11.90
N GLN A 378 -15.08 -19.53 12.09
CA GLN A 378 -15.22 -18.56 13.16
C GLN A 378 -16.41 -17.63 12.96
N CYS A 379 -16.66 -17.13 11.75
CA CYS A 379 -17.84 -16.33 11.47
C CYS A 379 -19.12 -17.13 11.67
N GLU A 380 -19.17 -18.37 11.19
CA GLU A 380 -20.33 -19.26 11.38
C GLU A 380 -20.57 -19.60 12.87
N SER A 381 -19.51 -19.81 13.65
CA SER A 381 -19.62 -20.05 15.10
C SER A 381 -20.18 -18.86 15.88
N TYR A 382 -20.00 -17.63 15.35
CA TYR A 382 -20.59 -16.40 15.86
C TYR A 382 -22.03 -16.18 15.37
N GLY A 383 -22.59 -17.10 14.56
CA GLY A 383 -23.91 -16.97 13.96
C GLY A 383 -23.97 -15.90 12.86
N LEU A 384 -22.83 -15.55 12.30
CA LEU A 384 -22.75 -14.57 11.22
C LEU A 384 -22.98 -15.22 9.85
N ARG A 385 -23.36 -14.39 8.87
CA ARG A 385 -23.39 -14.81 7.49
C ARG A 385 -22.00 -15.25 7.05
N LYS A 386 -21.93 -16.30 6.23
CA LYS A 386 -20.68 -16.80 5.65
C LYS A 386 -19.89 -15.67 4.97
N PRO A 387 -18.59 -15.53 5.23
CA PRO A 387 -17.71 -14.60 4.53
C PRO A 387 -17.73 -14.80 3.02
N GLU A 388 -17.51 -13.71 2.27
CA GLU A 388 -17.42 -13.77 0.83
C GLU A 388 -15.99 -13.42 0.38
N PHE A 389 -15.50 -14.17 -0.62
CA PHE A 389 -14.22 -13.90 -1.29
C PHE A 389 -14.52 -13.61 -2.75
N ILE A 390 -13.99 -12.50 -3.26
CA ILE A 390 -14.22 -12.05 -4.63
C ILE A 390 -12.87 -11.71 -5.27
N GLN A 391 -12.66 -12.21 -6.49
CA GLN A 391 -11.51 -11.84 -7.31
C GLN A 391 -11.99 -11.14 -8.57
N ASP A 392 -11.63 -9.88 -8.66
CA ASP A 392 -11.75 -9.07 -9.87
C ASP A 392 -10.35 -8.52 -10.21
N ASP A 393 -10.17 -7.23 -10.38
CA ASP A 393 -8.84 -6.63 -10.50
C ASP A 393 -8.04 -6.78 -9.21
N ASP A 394 -8.68 -6.56 -8.06
CA ASP A 394 -8.15 -6.79 -6.72
C ASP A 394 -8.84 -8.00 -6.06
N PHE A 395 -8.25 -8.50 -4.96
CA PHE A 395 -8.88 -9.54 -4.13
C PHE A 395 -9.63 -8.89 -2.97
N LEU A 396 -10.91 -9.25 -2.80
CA LEU A 396 -11.79 -8.70 -1.76
C LEU A 396 -12.25 -9.81 -0.80
N THR A 397 -12.08 -9.57 0.50
CA THR A 397 -12.68 -10.35 1.57
C THR A 397 -13.78 -9.54 2.25
N ILE A 398 -14.98 -10.13 2.41
CA ILE A 398 -16.12 -9.51 3.09
C ILE A 398 -16.48 -10.33 4.33
N LEU A 399 -16.45 -9.68 5.49
CA LEU A 399 -16.99 -10.22 6.75
C LEU A 399 -18.28 -9.47 7.08
N TRP A 400 -19.40 -10.21 7.18
CA TRP A 400 -20.71 -9.62 7.43
C TRP A 400 -20.90 -9.37 8.92
N ARG A 401 -21.38 -8.17 9.27
CA ARG A 401 -21.78 -7.81 10.64
C ARG A 401 -23.16 -8.37 10.94
N PRO A 402 -23.51 -8.59 12.22
CA PRO A 402 -24.84 -9.05 12.61
C PRO A 402 -25.91 -8.08 12.07
N LYS A 403 -27.05 -8.62 11.60
CA LYS A 403 -28.22 -7.79 11.32
C LYS A 403 -28.79 -7.32 12.64
N LYS A 404 -29.04 -6.03 12.77
CA LYS A 404 -29.65 -5.46 14.00
C LYS A 404 -31.06 -6.01 14.34
N ASP A 405 -31.71 -6.67 13.38
CA ASP A 405 -33.04 -7.24 13.53
C ASP A 405 -33.04 -8.64 14.18
N ASP A 406 -31.90 -9.32 14.25
CA ASP A 406 -31.77 -10.69 14.80
C ASP A 406 -31.44 -10.71 16.32
N VAL A 407 -31.25 -9.54 16.97
CA VAL A 407 -30.81 -9.44 18.36
C VAL A 407 -31.98 -9.36 19.34
N ASP A 408 -33.23 -9.10 18.87
CA ASP A 408 -34.39 -8.86 19.75
C ASP A 408 -35.19 -10.12 20.14
N ASN A 409 -34.76 -11.34 19.75
CA ASN A 409 -35.57 -12.54 20.05
C ASN A 409 -35.01 -13.48 21.13
N THR A 410 -33.99 -13.10 21.88
CA THR A 410 -33.54 -13.90 23.04
C THR A 410 -33.11 -12.98 24.18
N THR A 411 -34.06 -12.50 24.93
CA THR A 411 -34.14 -12.30 26.37
C THR A 411 -35.11 -11.19 26.68
N ASP A 412 -36.28 -11.56 27.17
CA ASP A 412 -37.16 -10.72 27.95
C ASP A 412 -36.45 -10.25 29.22
N GLN A 413 -36.73 -9.00 29.54
CA GLN A 413 -36.50 -8.31 30.80
C GLN A 413 -35.07 -7.87 31.09
N VAL A 414 -34.79 -6.61 30.84
CA VAL A 414 -34.48 -5.58 31.85
C VAL A 414 -34.25 -4.21 31.19
N THR A 415 -35.08 -3.28 31.61
CA THR A 415 -34.98 -1.81 31.63
C THR A 415 -34.77 -1.08 30.29
N ASP A 416 -35.92 -0.55 29.87
CA ASP A 416 -36.12 0.62 29.03
C ASP A 416 -35.07 1.72 29.23
N TYR A 417 -34.22 1.89 28.22
CA TYR A 417 -33.82 3.20 27.77
C TYR A 417 -34.07 3.28 26.25
N VAL A 418 -35.32 3.48 25.93
CA VAL A 418 -35.92 4.13 24.75
C VAL A 418 -35.07 4.10 23.47
N THR A 419 -35.25 3.06 22.66
CA THR A 419 -35.18 3.13 21.21
C THR A 419 -36.60 3.01 20.67
N ASP A 420 -37.21 4.16 20.37
CA ASP A 420 -38.53 4.20 19.74
C ASP A 420 -38.48 3.63 18.32
N HIS A 421 -39.01 2.44 18.15
CA HIS A 421 -39.57 2.00 16.88
C HIS A 421 -40.99 2.59 16.76
N VAL A 422 -41.17 3.51 15.82
CA VAL A 422 -42.50 3.88 15.35
C VAL A 422 -42.72 3.26 13.97
N THR A 423 -43.41 2.15 13.93
CA THR A 423 -44.18 1.70 12.76
C THR A 423 -45.53 2.42 12.77
N GLY A 424 -45.80 3.26 11.83
CA GLY A 424 -47.08 3.93 11.68
C GLY A 424 -47.13 4.76 10.41
N ASN A 425 -47.91 4.31 9.47
CA ASN A 425 -48.16 4.93 8.18
C ASN A 425 -48.75 6.34 8.27
N VAL A 426 -48.30 7.20 7.36
CA VAL A 426 -48.98 8.30 6.63
C VAL A 426 -49.02 9.66 7.31
N ALA A 427 -48.44 10.61 6.56
CA ALA A 427 -48.54 12.07 6.63
C ALA A 427 -47.54 12.79 7.56
N GLY A 428 -46.49 13.38 6.96
CA GLY A 428 -45.67 14.41 7.62
C GLY A 428 -44.17 14.15 7.57
N ASN A 429 -43.59 14.23 6.39
CA ASN A 429 -42.13 14.13 6.10
C ASN A 429 -41.37 15.28 6.75
N VAL A 430 -40.95 15.21 8.03
CA VAL A 430 -39.84 16.05 8.56
C VAL A 430 -39.01 15.37 9.68
N ALA A 431 -39.49 14.33 10.37
CA ALA A 431 -38.83 13.79 11.58
C ALA A 431 -37.94 12.54 11.35
N GLY A 432 -37.84 12.00 10.13
CA GLY A 432 -37.29 10.66 9.87
C GLY A 432 -35.77 10.52 9.90
N ASN A 433 -34.97 11.61 9.81
CA ASN A 433 -33.52 11.53 9.61
C ASN A 433 -32.66 12.23 10.68
N VAL A 434 -33.17 12.54 11.85
CA VAL A 434 -32.44 13.26 12.89
C VAL A 434 -31.87 12.29 13.92
N THR A 435 -30.55 12.28 14.09
CA THR A 435 -29.87 11.40 15.05
C THR A 435 -30.30 11.67 16.49
N GLY A 436 -30.29 10.67 17.36
CA GLY A 436 -30.65 10.79 18.76
C GLY A 436 -29.89 11.89 19.52
N ASN A 437 -28.63 12.10 19.18
CA ASN A 437 -27.77 13.15 19.76
C ASN A 437 -28.21 14.55 19.35
N VAL A 438 -28.63 14.76 18.12
CA VAL A 438 -29.17 16.05 17.64
C VAL A 438 -30.53 16.32 18.29
N LYS A 439 -31.40 15.32 18.45
CA LYS A 439 -32.67 15.45 19.18
C LYS A 439 -32.44 15.85 20.65
N ARG A 440 -31.50 15.22 21.35
CA ARG A 440 -31.12 15.58 22.72
C ARG A 440 -30.57 17.00 22.81
N LEU A 441 -29.73 17.43 21.86
CA LEU A 441 -29.23 18.80 21.80
C LEU A 441 -30.36 19.83 21.62
N ILE A 442 -31.28 19.58 20.68
CA ILE A 442 -32.45 20.45 20.44
C ILE A 442 -33.31 20.59 21.67
N LEU A 443 -33.59 19.47 22.37
CA LEU A 443 -34.34 19.48 23.64
C LEU A 443 -33.59 20.21 24.75
N SER A 444 -32.24 20.17 24.79
CA SER A 444 -31.45 20.86 25.80
C SER A 444 -31.37 22.37 25.58
N ILE A 445 -31.32 22.80 24.30
CA ILE A 445 -31.33 24.23 23.95
C ILE A 445 -32.72 24.81 24.19
N GLY A 446 -33.80 24.07 23.84
CA GLY A 446 -35.15 24.57 23.99
C GLY A 446 -35.40 25.83 23.18
N GLY A 447 -36.01 26.84 23.77
CA GLY A 447 -36.23 28.16 23.16
C GLY A 447 -35.18 29.21 23.52
N GLU A 448 -34.06 28.81 24.16
CA GLU A 448 -33.07 29.70 24.73
C GLU A 448 -31.87 29.89 23.78
N THR A 449 -31.07 30.94 24.03
CA THR A 449 -29.74 31.10 23.42
C THR A 449 -28.69 30.77 24.47
N LEU A 450 -27.93 29.70 24.26
CA LEU A 450 -27.05 29.14 25.28
C LEU A 450 -25.61 29.08 24.76
N THR A 451 -24.65 29.29 25.65
CA THR A 451 -23.24 29.04 25.40
C THR A 451 -22.97 27.54 25.31
N ARG A 452 -21.80 27.19 24.78
CA ARG A 452 -21.36 25.80 24.72
C ARG A 452 -21.38 25.10 26.07
N ASP A 453 -20.87 25.78 27.08
CA ASP A 453 -20.70 25.20 28.42
C ASP A 453 -22.03 24.99 29.13
N GLU A 454 -22.99 25.90 28.94
CA GLU A 454 -24.37 25.74 29.43
C GLU A 454 -25.11 24.57 28.77
N ILE A 455 -24.93 24.40 27.45
CA ILE A 455 -25.49 23.26 26.71
C ILE A 455 -24.89 21.94 27.22
N MET A 456 -23.56 21.89 27.39
CA MET A 456 -22.87 20.72 27.92
C MET A 456 -23.32 20.37 29.33
N GLN A 457 -23.52 21.36 30.18
CA GLN A 457 -24.06 21.18 31.55
C GLN A 457 -25.47 20.59 31.51
N LYS A 458 -26.37 21.12 30.68
CA LYS A 458 -27.74 20.57 30.50
C LYS A 458 -27.73 19.14 29.94
N LEU A 459 -26.74 18.77 29.12
CA LEU A 459 -26.59 17.41 28.60
C LEU A 459 -25.82 16.45 29.53
N GLY A 460 -25.26 16.93 30.64
CA GLY A 460 -24.47 16.13 31.58
C GLY A 460 -23.10 15.70 31.03
N LEU A 461 -22.50 16.45 30.09
CA LEU A 461 -21.25 16.10 29.40
C LEU A 461 -20.04 16.80 30.04
N LYS A 462 -18.97 16.05 30.29
CA LYS A 462 -17.72 16.54 30.90
C LYS A 462 -16.60 16.86 29.90
N GLY A 463 -16.69 16.46 28.61
CA GLY A 463 -15.63 16.60 27.61
C GLY A 463 -16.04 17.43 26.39
N SER A 464 -15.30 18.52 26.08
CA SER A 464 -15.64 19.45 24.99
C SER A 464 -15.40 18.92 23.58
N GLY A 465 -14.48 17.97 23.37
CA GLY A 465 -14.14 17.44 22.04
C GLY A 465 -15.26 16.56 21.46
N ASN A 466 -15.77 15.66 22.26
CA ASN A 466 -16.87 14.78 21.86
C ASN A 466 -18.19 15.56 21.66
N PHE A 467 -18.46 16.58 22.47
CA PHE A 467 -19.66 17.42 22.34
C PHE A 467 -19.72 18.10 20.96
N ARG A 468 -18.63 18.70 20.51
CA ARG A 468 -18.61 19.39 19.20
C ARG A 468 -18.87 18.44 18.04
N ALA A 469 -18.15 17.34 17.99
CA ALA A 469 -18.22 16.38 16.87
C ALA A 469 -19.55 15.61 16.83
N THR A 470 -20.10 15.25 18.02
CA THR A 470 -21.22 14.31 18.11
C THR A 470 -22.58 14.99 18.23
N TYR A 471 -22.63 16.20 18.79
CA TYR A 471 -23.88 16.91 19.04
C TYR A 471 -24.00 18.20 18.23
N LEU A 472 -23.03 19.11 18.37
CA LEU A 472 -23.14 20.48 17.89
C LEU A 472 -22.99 20.63 16.38
N TYR A 473 -21.91 20.07 15.81
CA TYR A 473 -21.64 20.20 14.37
C TYR A 473 -22.71 19.52 13.50
N PRO A 474 -23.18 18.31 13.80
CA PRO A 474 -24.27 17.69 13.05
C PRO A 474 -25.56 18.50 13.08
N ALA A 475 -25.87 19.15 14.21
CA ALA A 475 -27.05 19.98 14.34
C ALA A 475 -26.96 21.30 13.55
N ILE A 476 -25.75 21.87 13.45
CA ILE A 476 -25.49 23.07 12.63
C ILE A 476 -25.54 22.70 11.14
N GLU A 477 -24.87 21.62 10.74
CA GLU A 477 -24.87 21.18 9.34
C GLU A 477 -26.26 20.82 8.82
N GLN A 478 -27.07 20.20 9.65
CA GLN A 478 -28.46 19.90 9.31
C GLN A 478 -29.39 21.12 9.41
N GLY A 479 -28.87 22.27 9.83
CA GLY A 479 -29.58 23.53 9.88
C GLY A 479 -30.61 23.62 11.01
N TYR A 480 -30.49 22.84 12.08
CA TYR A 480 -31.36 22.92 13.28
C TYR A 480 -30.87 23.94 14.32
N VAL A 481 -29.55 24.14 14.37
CA VAL A 481 -28.88 25.06 15.31
C VAL A 481 -28.05 26.08 14.53
N SER A 482 -28.03 27.33 14.98
CA SER A 482 -27.22 28.39 14.45
C SER A 482 -26.32 29.02 15.51
N ARG A 483 -25.21 29.62 15.06
CA ARG A 483 -24.31 30.41 15.90
C ARG A 483 -24.82 31.82 16.04
N LEU A 484 -24.71 32.40 17.22
CA LEU A 484 -25.04 33.80 17.45
C LEU A 484 -24.09 34.74 16.66
N TYR A 485 -22.82 34.34 16.56
CA TYR A 485 -21.80 35.06 15.78
C TYR A 485 -21.23 34.15 14.70
N PRO A 486 -21.87 34.07 13.49
CA PRO A 486 -21.46 33.15 12.44
C PRO A 486 -20.03 33.38 11.94
N ASP A 487 -19.64 34.65 11.76
CA ASP A 487 -18.36 35.06 11.20
C ASP A 487 -17.19 35.01 12.21
N SER A 488 -17.46 34.69 13.45
CA SER A 488 -16.50 34.69 14.56
C SER A 488 -16.61 33.44 15.42
N ALA A 489 -16.42 32.28 14.84
CA ALA A 489 -16.63 30.96 15.50
C ALA A 489 -15.77 30.72 16.75
N LYS A 490 -14.69 31.48 16.96
CA LYS A 490 -13.75 31.32 18.10
C LYS A 490 -13.98 32.33 19.23
N ARG A 491 -15.03 33.15 19.18
CA ARG A 491 -15.31 34.12 20.25
C ARG A 491 -15.55 33.41 21.59
N PRO A 492 -15.05 33.95 22.71
CA PRO A 492 -15.28 33.39 24.04
C PRO A 492 -16.77 33.38 24.45
N ASP A 493 -17.53 34.38 23.97
CA ASP A 493 -18.97 34.58 24.21
C ASP A 493 -19.86 33.99 23.10
N GLN A 494 -19.35 33.05 22.30
CA GLN A 494 -20.14 32.36 21.28
C GLN A 494 -21.28 31.58 21.91
N ALA A 495 -22.50 31.84 21.43
CA ALA A 495 -23.71 31.13 21.86
C ALA A 495 -24.44 30.50 20.65
N TYR A 496 -25.38 29.64 20.96
CA TYR A 496 -26.10 28.83 19.98
C TYR A 496 -27.61 28.89 20.26
N TYR A 497 -28.39 28.92 19.19
CA TYR A 497 -29.85 28.97 19.26
C TYR A 497 -30.49 28.08 18.20
N LEU A 498 -31.73 27.68 18.38
CA LEU A 498 -32.47 26.90 17.39
C LEU A 498 -32.94 27.78 16.24
N THR A 499 -32.71 27.32 15.02
CA THR A 499 -33.26 27.92 13.80
C THR A 499 -34.78 27.65 13.74
N LYS A 500 -35.48 28.25 12.74
CA LYS A 500 -36.91 27.96 12.49
C LYS A 500 -37.15 26.44 12.36
N LYS A 501 -36.30 25.75 11.61
CA LYS A 501 -36.32 24.29 11.44
C LYS A 501 -36.10 23.55 12.76
N GLY A 502 -35.19 24.06 13.61
CA GLY A 502 -34.94 23.51 14.94
C GLY A 502 -36.13 23.67 15.89
N LEU A 503 -36.80 24.80 15.85
CA LEU A 503 -38.02 25.07 16.65
C LEU A 503 -39.22 24.21 16.21
N GLU A 504 -39.41 24.01 14.92
CA GLU A 504 -40.42 23.10 14.38
C GLU A 504 -40.20 21.64 14.86
N LEU A 505 -38.94 21.19 14.86
CA LEU A 505 -38.57 19.86 15.35
C LEU A 505 -38.75 19.78 16.88
N LEU A 506 -38.38 20.82 17.64
CA LEU A 506 -38.62 20.88 19.10
C LEU A 506 -40.11 20.73 19.43
N THR A 507 -40.99 21.44 18.70
CA THR A 507 -42.44 21.37 18.86
C THR A 507 -42.94 19.93 18.62
N THR A 508 -42.46 19.30 17.57
CA THR A 508 -42.79 17.90 17.24
C THR A 508 -42.33 16.93 18.34
N LEU A 509 -41.11 17.11 18.85
CA LEU A 509 -40.55 16.28 19.93
C LEU A 509 -41.30 16.44 21.26
N ASN A 510 -41.79 17.66 21.57
CA ASN A 510 -42.58 17.93 22.78
C ASN A 510 -44.01 17.40 22.67
N ASN A 511 -44.65 17.47 21.51
CA ASN A 511 -45.99 16.91 21.27
C ASN A 511 -45.99 15.37 21.40
N HIS A 512 -44.93 14.70 21.01
CA HIS A 512 -44.77 13.26 21.23
C HIS A 512 -44.62 12.90 22.72
N LYS A 513 -44.03 13.78 23.55
CA LYS A 513 -43.95 13.56 25.02
C LYS A 513 -45.30 13.75 25.75
N SER A 514 -46.18 14.60 25.22
CA SER A 514 -47.48 14.87 25.82
C SER A 514 -48.54 13.84 25.44
N GLY A 515 -48.43 13.19 24.27
CA GLY A 515 -49.36 12.15 23.82
C GLY A 515 -49.29 10.83 24.60
N ASN A 516 -48.17 10.55 25.28
CA ASN A 516 -47.96 9.33 26.06
C ASN A 516 -48.42 9.44 27.55
N LYS A 517 -49.05 10.54 27.95
CA LYS A 517 -49.58 10.72 29.32
C LYS A 517 -51.11 10.56 29.48
N ILE A 518 -51.84 10.21 28.40
CA ILE A 518 -53.33 10.10 28.45
C ILE A 518 -53.77 8.68 28.02
N SER A 519 -53.18 7.64 28.57
CA SER A 519 -53.76 6.28 28.48
C SER A 519 -53.38 5.44 29.71
N THR A 520 -53.66 5.97 30.89
CA THR A 520 -53.78 5.18 32.13
C THR A 520 -54.81 5.89 33.06
N GLN A 521 -56.05 5.68 32.78
CA GLN A 521 -57.13 5.63 33.74
C GLN A 521 -58.10 4.54 33.35
#